data_0c52d0926a7aa84c08ea131a9ef7c91e
#
_entry.id   0c52d0926a7aa84c08ea131a9ef7c91e
#
_cell.length_a   1.000
_cell.length_b   1.000
_cell.length_c   1.000
_cell.angle_alpha   90.00
_cell.angle_beta   90.00
_cell.angle_gamma   90.00
#
_symmetry.space_group_name_H-M   'P 1'
#
loop_
_entity.id
_entity.type
_entity.pdbx_description
1 polymer ?
#
loop_
_entity_poly.entity_id
_entity_poly.type
_entity_poly.pdbx_seq_one_letter_code
_entity_poly.pdbx_strand_id
1 'polypeptide(L)'
;MAFDIKKTNLAEQAENGYEFEVKLPDGSSTDFFITVRGNLSPKIKKYSKDLFNKMQQKELNNKRKGKGEQPMDIDEAEATLVDTAVVRIITWRGLEEDGVTVEPTPENFKRIMTELDWVRSQVIEESDNAANFI
;
A
#
# COMPACT_ATOMS: atom_id res chain seq x y z
N MET A 1 -18.83 -29.89 -10.22
CA MET A 1 -17.86 -29.68 -9.14
C MET A 1 -18.22 -28.46 -8.32
N ALA A 2 -18.23 -28.61 -7.01
CA ALA A 2 -18.52 -27.48 -6.12
C ALA A 2 -17.23 -26.77 -5.73
N PHE A 3 -17.30 -25.46 -5.55
CA PHE A 3 -16.21 -24.65 -5.02
C PHE A 3 -16.10 -24.85 -3.51
N ASP A 4 -14.89 -25.18 -3.03
CA ASP A 4 -14.64 -25.37 -1.60
C ASP A 4 -13.96 -24.12 -1.04
N ILE A 5 -14.67 -23.39 -0.18
CA ILE A 5 -14.18 -22.13 0.41
C ILE A 5 -12.95 -22.33 1.32
N LYS A 6 -12.73 -23.56 1.81
CA LYS A 6 -11.57 -23.85 2.67
C LYS A 6 -10.29 -24.07 1.87
N LYS A 7 -10.39 -24.38 0.59
CA LYS A 7 -9.22 -24.60 -0.27
C LYS A 7 -8.63 -23.32 -0.83
N THR A 8 -9.37 -22.21 -0.74
CA THR A 8 -8.95 -20.92 -1.30
C THR A 8 -8.87 -19.89 -0.18
N ASN A 9 -7.88 -20.03 0.70
CA ASN A 9 -7.65 -19.04 1.74
C ASN A 9 -6.82 -17.88 1.17
N LEU A 10 -7.49 -16.97 0.47
CA LEU A 10 -6.84 -15.83 -0.15
C LEU A 10 -6.26 -14.86 0.89
N ALA A 11 -6.80 -14.85 2.11
CA ALA A 11 -6.27 -14.02 3.20
C ALA A 11 -4.85 -14.46 3.59
N GLU A 12 -4.61 -15.76 3.70
CA GLU A 12 -3.28 -16.31 4.00
C GLU A 12 -2.30 -16.03 2.87
N GLN A 13 -2.70 -16.27 1.63
CA GLN A 13 -1.87 -15.99 0.46
C GLN A 13 -1.57 -14.51 0.33
N ALA A 14 -2.54 -13.64 0.62
CA ALA A 14 -2.35 -12.20 0.63
C ALA A 14 -1.33 -11.76 1.68
N GLU A 15 -1.31 -12.41 2.86
CA GLU A 15 -0.35 -12.11 3.93
C GLU A 15 1.05 -12.64 3.60
N ASN A 16 1.15 -13.76 2.88
CA ASN A 16 2.44 -14.32 2.44
C ASN A 16 3.15 -13.41 1.43
N GLY A 17 2.39 -12.66 0.65
CA GLY A 17 2.93 -11.65 -0.23
C GLY A 17 3.20 -12.11 -1.65
N TYR A 18 3.48 -11.12 -2.50
CA TYR A 18 3.82 -11.30 -3.90
C TYR A 18 4.97 -10.36 -4.24
N GLU A 19 6.03 -10.89 -4.86
CA GLU A 19 7.16 -10.07 -5.30
C GLU A 19 6.94 -9.65 -6.75
N PHE A 20 7.08 -8.35 -7.02
CA PHE A 20 7.03 -7.81 -8.38
C PHE A 20 8.24 -6.92 -8.64
N GLU A 21 8.61 -6.81 -9.91
CA GLU A 21 9.66 -5.88 -10.33
C GLU A 21 9.05 -4.51 -10.60
N VAL A 22 9.63 -3.48 -9.99
CA VAL A 22 9.25 -2.09 -10.25
C VAL A 22 9.70 -1.72 -11.67
N LYS A 23 8.81 -1.13 -12.46
CA LYS A 23 9.10 -0.66 -13.80
C LYS A 23 9.26 0.85 -13.82
N LEU A 24 10.20 1.35 -14.64
CA LEU A 24 10.28 2.77 -14.93
C LEU A 24 9.02 3.23 -15.68
N PRO A 25 8.69 4.54 -15.68
CA PRO A 25 7.50 5.03 -16.36
C PRO A 25 7.41 4.65 -17.85
N ASP A 26 8.54 4.37 -18.50
CA ASP A 26 8.59 3.91 -19.88
C ASP A 26 8.43 2.38 -20.02
N GLY A 27 8.26 1.66 -18.89
CA GLY A 27 8.09 0.21 -18.87
C GLY A 27 9.38 -0.58 -18.76
N SER A 28 10.54 0.08 -18.73
CA SER A 28 11.82 -0.64 -18.65
C SER A 28 12.11 -1.18 -17.25
N SER A 29 12.93 -2.24 -17.21
CA SER A 29 13.32 -2.95 -15.99
C SER A 29 14.23 -2.10 -15.11
N THR A 30 14.04 -2.20 -13.78
CA THR A 30 14.86 -1.50 -12.80
C THR A 30 15.76 -2.43 -11.97
N ASP A 31 15.49 -3.75 -12.00
CA ASP A 31 16.06 -4.73 -11.07
C ASP A 31 15.74 -4.45 -9.58
N PHE A 32 14.78 -3.57 -9.33
CA PHE A 32 14.25 -3.28 -8.01
C PHE A 32 12.96 -4.08 -7.81
N PHE A 33 12.94 -4.95 -6.79
CA PHE A 33 11.81 -5.84 -6.52
C PHE A 33 11.22 -5.54 -5.16
N ILE A 34 9.88 -5.43 -5.11
CA ILE A 34 9.15 -5.20 -3.87
C ILE A 34 8.21 -6.38 -3.63
N THR A 35 8.16 -6.87 -2.40
CA THR A 35 7.20 -7.87 -1.95
C THR A 35 6.08 -7.15 -1.21
N VAL A 36 4.84 -7.32 -1.68
CA VAL A 36 3.66 -6.65 -1.14
C VAL A 36 2.64 -7.65 -0.60
N ARG A 37 1.87 -7.22 0.41
CA ARG A 37 0.68 -7.92 0.88
C ARG A 37 -0.46 -7.70 -0.10
N GLY A 38 -1.36 -8.68 -0.20
CA GLY A 38 -2.58 -8.52 -0.97
C GLY A 38 -3.66 -7.79 -0.19
N ASN A 39 -4.62 -7.21 -0.90
CA ASN A 39 -5.73 -6.45 -0.34
C ASN A 39 -6.60 -7.26 0.64
N LEU A 40 -6.60 -8.59 0.54
CA LEU A 40 -7.34 -9.47 1.45
C LEU A 40 -6.56 -9.83 2.73
N SER A 41 -5.34 -9.32 2.90
CA SER A 41 -4.55 -9.49 4.12
C SER A 41 -5.28 -8.89 5.32
N PRO A 42 -5.32 -9.62 6.46
CA PRO A 42 -5.92 -9.09 7.68
C PRO A 42 -5.31 -7.75 8.12
N LYS A 43 -4.01 -7.57 7.92
CA LYS A 43 -3.32 -6.32 8.25
C LYS A 43 -3.84 -5.14 7.42
N ILE A 44 -4.06 -5.34 6.12
CA ILE A 44 -4.59 -4.30 5.24
C ILE A 44 -6.05 -4.03 5.55
N LYS A 45 -6.84 -5.06 5.81
CA LYS A 45 -8.25 -4.88 6.21
C LYS A 45 -8.38 -4.07 7.50
N LYS A 46 -7.52 -4.33 8.48
CA LYS A 46 -7.50 -3.56 9.73
C LYS A 46 -7.13 -2.11 9.46
N TYR A 47 -6.10 -1.88 8.67
CA TYR A 47 -5.67 -0.53 8.29
C TYR A 47 -6.81 0.24 7.62
N SER A 48 -7.48 -0.38 6.65
CA SER A 48 -8.59 0.24 5.91
C SER A 48 -9.76 0.58 6.82
N LYS A 49 -10.09 -0.31 7.77
CA LYS A 49 -11.15 -0.09 8.75
C LYS A 49 -10.80 1.07 9.68
N ASP A 50 -9.58 1.11 10.18
CA ASP A 50 -9.12 2.17 11.08
C ASP A 50 -9.12 3.53 10.37
N LEU A 51 -8.69 3.55 9.10
CA LEU A 51 -8.71 4.75 8.28
C LEU A 51 -10.14 5.26 8.06
N PHE A 52 -11.06 4.35 7.72
CA PHE A 52 -12.48 4.69 7.52
C PHE A 52 -13.08 5.29 8.79
N ASN A 53 -12.85 4.66 9.95
CA ASN A 53 -13.34 5.14 11.23
C ASN A 53 -12.78 6.53 11.57
N LYS A 54 -11.51 6.75 11.30
CA LYS A 54 -10.86 8.05 11.51
C LYS A 54 -11.46 9.14 10.63
N MET A 55 -11.74 8.83 9.38
CA MET A 55 -12.37 9.77 8.45
C MET A 55 -13.79 10.12 8.87
N GLN A 56 -14.58 9.14 9.34
CA GLN A 56 -15.92 9.38 9.87
C GLN A 56 -15.88 10.27 11.12
N GLN A 57 -14.95 10.03 12.03
CA GLN A 57 -14.81 10.82 13.25
C GLN A 57 -14.47 12.28 12.92
N LYS A 58 -13.60 12.48 11.94
CA LYS A 58 -13.23 13.83 11.47
C LYS A 58 -14.45 14.55 10.87
N GLU A 59 -15.26 13.86 10.09
CA GLU A 59 -16.48 14.41 9.50
C GLU A 59 -17.48 14.83 10.58
N LEU A 60 -17.71 13.98 11.58
CA LEU A 60 -18.58 14.29 12.72
C LEU A 60 -18.09 15.51 13.50
N ASN A 61 -16.81 15.59 13.76
CA ASN A 61 -16.21 16.71 14.46
C ASN A 61 -16.37 18.02 13.67
N ASN A 62 -16.22 17.98 12.37
CA ASN A 62 -16.40 19.14 11.50
C ASN A 62 -17.86 19.61 11.49
N LYS A 63 -18.83 18.69 11.48
CA LYS A 63 -20.24 19.01 11.60
C LYS A 63 -20.59 19.66 12.93
N ARG A 64 -20.02 19.16 14.03
CA ARG A 64 -20.23 19.72 15.39
C ARG A 64 -19.68 21.13 15.50
N LYS A 65 -18.61 21.46 14.79
CA LYS A 65 -18.00 22.79 14.80
C LYS A 65 -18.64 23.76 13.82
N GLY A 66 -19.73 23.36 13.15
CA GLY A 66 -20.40 24.21 12.16
C GLY A 66 -19.60 24.44 10.89
N LYS A 67 -18.54 23.69 10.70
CA LYS A 67 -17.75 23.70 9.47
C LYS A 67 -18.42 22.72 8.49
N GLY A 68 -18.82 23.19 7.32
CA GLY A 68 -19.34 22.33 6.26
C GLY A 68 -18.30 21.32 5.78
N GLU A 69 -18.68 20.47 4.83
CA GLU A 69 -17.74 19.55 4.21
C GLU A 69 -16.51 20.32 3.71
N GLN A 70 -15.35 20.02 4.31
CA GLN A 70 -14.10 20.55 3.82
C GLN A 70 -13.42 19.46 3.00
N PRO A 71 -13.00 19.78 1.76
CA PRO A 71 -12.21 18.82 0.98
C PRO A 71 -10.93 18.50 1.74
N MET A 72 -10.48 17.24 1.59
CA MET A 72 -9.20 16.81 2.14
C MET A 72 -8.08 17.69 1.57
N ASP A 73 -7.20 18.19 2.44
CA ASP A 73 -6.00 18.91 2.04
C ASP A 73 -5.14 18.01 1.14
N ILE A 74 -4.50 18.60 0.13
CA ILE A 74 -3.62 17.86 -0.79
C ILE A 74 -2.50 17.14 -0.03
N ASP A 75 -1.93 17.80 0.98
CA ASP A 75 -0.86 17.21 1.80
C ASP A 75 -1.39 16.02 2.63
N GLU A 76 -2.61 16.12 3.17
CA GLU A 76 -3.25 15.01 3.88
C GLU A 76 -3.56 13.84 2.94
N ALA A 77 -4.03 14.14 1.73
CA ALA A 77 -4.32 13.13 0.72
C ALA A 77 -3.06 12.38 0.32
N GLU A 78 -1.95 13.10 0.11
CA GLU A 78 -0.67 12.49 -0.23
C GLU A 78 -0.14 11.63 0.92
N ALA A 79 -0.19 12.13 2.16
CA ALA A 79 0.22 11.37 3.34
C ALA A 79 -0.59 10.09 3.49
N THR A 80 -1.90 10.13 3.21
CA THR A 80 -2.77 8.95 3.24
C THR A 80 -2.36 7.94 2.16
N LEU A 81 -2.03 8.39 0.96
CA LEU A 81 -1.55 7.49 -0.10
C LEU A 81 -0.21 6.85 0.25
N VAL A 82 0.69 7.60 0.87
CA VAL A 82 1.98 7.07 1.33
C VAL A 82 1.76 5.98 2.37
N ASP A 83 0.94 6.23 3.39
CA ASP A 83 0.64 5.25 4.43
C ASP A 83 -0.07 4.02 3.85
N THR A 84 -0.96 4.22 2.89
CA THR A 84 -1.66 3.15 2.18
C THR A 84 -0.68 2.24 1.45
N ALA A 85 0.36 2.80 0.84
CA ALA A 85 1.40 2.02 0.18
C ALA A 85 2.31 1.33 1.20
N VAL A 86 2.73 2.04 2.24
CA VAL A 86 3.67 1.51 3.26
C VAL A 86 3.11 0.26 3.95
N VAL A 87 1.83 0.26 4.32
CA VAL A 87 1.20 -0.89 4.99
C VAL A 87 1.20 -2.14 4.10
N ARG A 88 1.29 -1.97 2.80
CA ARG A 88 1.32 -3.07 1.84
C ARG A 88 2.69 -3.68 1.66
N ILE A 89 3.76 -2.97 1.98
CA ILE A 89 5.13 -3.44 1.75
C ILE A 89 5.56 -4.40 2.85
N ILE A 90 6.04 -5.58 2.46
CA ILE A 90 6.67 -6.54 3.37
C ILE A 90 8.18 -6.30 3.40
N THR A 91 8.80 -6.28 2.23
CA THR A 91 10.25 -6.08 2.08
C THR A 91 10.57 -5.68 0.63
N TRP A 92 11.80 -5.36 0.36
CA TRP A 92 12.29 -5.15 -1.00
C TRP A 92 13.75 -5.56 -1.14
N ARG A 93 14.22 -5.61 -2.38
CA ARG A 93 15.64 -5.85 -2.74
C ARG A 93 15.98 -5.10 -4.01
N GLY A 94 17.26 -4.79 -4.17
CA GLY A 94 17.77 -4.18 -5.40
C GLY A 94 17.62 -2.67 -5.46
N LEU A 95 17.43 -1.99 -4.32
CA LEU A 95 17.36 -0.53 -4.27
C LEU A 95 18.67 0.03 -3.72
N GLU A 96 19.28 0.95 -4.45
CA GLU A 96 20.48 1.65 -4.06
C GLU A 96 20.33 3.16 -4.22
N GLU A 97 21.10 3.90 -3.43
CA GLU A 97 21.24 5.34 -3.56
C GLU A 97 22.73 5.66 -3.48
N ASP A 98 23.28 6.25 -4.53
CA ASP A 98 24.71 6.56 -4.64
C ASP A 98 25.61 5.36 -4.36
N GLY A 99 25.21 4.18 -4.85
CA GLY A 99 25.97 2.93 -4.67
C GLY A 99 25.81 2.26 -3.31
N VAL A 100 24.96 2.82 -2.44
CA VAL A 100 24.67 2.26 -1.10
C VAL A 100 23.29 1.63 -1.08
N THR A 101 23.18 0.40 -0.60
CA THR A 101 21.92 -0.31 -0.46
C THR A 101 20.97 0.46 0.47
N VAL A 102 19.73 0.69 0.00
CA VAL A 102 18.66 1.24 0.83
C VAL A 102 17.91 0.07 1.47
N GLU A 103 18.09 -0.07 2.79
CA GLU A 103 17.55 -1.20 3.53
C GLU A 103 16.01 -1.13 3.62
N PRO A 104 15.32 -2.30 3.67
CA PRO A 104 13.86 -2.35 3.78
C PRO A 104 13.38 -2.12 5.21
N THR A 105 13.42 -0.87 5.64
CA THR A 105 12.97 -0.42 6.98
C THR A 105 11.72 0.43 6.86
N PRO A 106 10.89 0.52 7.92
CA PRO A 106 9.69 1.36 7.89
C PRO A 106 9.98 2.82 7.53
N GLU A 107 11.09 3.38 8.01
CA GLU A 107 11.48 4.76 7.67
C GLU A 107 11.79 4.89 6.18
N ASN A 108 12.51 3.91 5.63
CA ASN A 108 12.84 3.93 4.19
C ASN A 108 11.61 3.65 3.32
N PHE A 109 10.70 2.78 3.76
CA PHE A 109 9.42 2.58 3.05
C PHE A 109 8.68 3.91 2.90
N LYS A 110 8.57 4.65 4.00
CA LYS A 110 7.88 5.95 3.99
C LYS A 110 8.60 6.96 3.10
N ARG A 111 9.92 7.03 3.20
CA ARG A 111 10.72 7.95 2.39
C ARG A 111 10.57 7.68 0.90
N ILE A 112 10.72 6.43 0.48
CA ILE A 112 10.65 6.07 -0.94
C ILE A 112 9.23 6.23 -1.48
N MET A 113 8.21 5.86 -0.72
CA MET A 113 6.83 6.04 -1.15
C MET A 113 6.43 7.52 -1.24
N THR A 114 7.08 8.37 -0.47
CA THR A 114 6.89 9.82 -0.55
C THR A 114 7.60 10.42 -1.76
N GLU A 115 8.86 10.04 -2.00
CA GLU A 115 9.70 10.62 -3.04
C GLU A 115 9.39 10.10 -4.44
N LEU A 116 9.01 8.81 -4.56
CA LEU A 116 8.80 8.14 -5.83
C LEU A 116 7.33 7.76 -5.99
N ASP A 117 6.49 8.71 -6.38
CA ASP A 117 5.06 8.50 -6.56
C ASP A 117 4.73 7.42 -7.60
N TRP A 118 5.56 7.29 -8.64
CA TRP A 118 5.39 6.25 -9.66
C TRP A 118 5.67 4.84 -9.12
N VAL A 119 6.54 4.69 -8.10
CA VAL A 119 6.73 3.42 -7.38
C VAL A 119 5.54 3.16 -6.47
N ARG A 120 5.08 4.18 -5.76
CA ARG A 120 3.91 4.11 -4.87
C ARG A 120 2.68 3.59 -5.60
N SER A 121 2.43 4.10 -6.80
CA SER A 121 1.30 3.66 -7.63
C SER A 121 1.39 2.18 -7.97
N GLN A 122 2.57 1.68 -8.29
CA GLN A 122 2.77 0.27 -8.60
C GLN A 122 2.57 -0.62 -7.38
N VAL A 123 3.03 -0.19 -6.20
CA VAL A 123 2.82 -0.92 -4.94
C VAL A 123 1.33 -1.12 -4.68
N ILE A 124 0.55 -0.06 -4.78
CA ILE A 124 -0.89 -0.11 -4.54
C ILE A 124 -1.58 -0.98 -5.60
N GLU A 125 -1.24 -0.78 -6.87
CA GLU A 125 -1.83 -1.53 -7.97
C GLU A 125 -1.58 -3.04 -7.85
N GLU A 126 -0.34 -3.44 -7.59
CA GLU A 126 0.03 -4.85 -7.47
C GLU A 126 -0.59 -5.49 -6.21
N SER A 127 -0.68 -4.73 -5.12
CA SER A 127 -1.35 -5.18 -3.90
C SER A 127 -2.85 -5.38 -4.10
N ASP A 128 -3.50 -4.53 -4.90
CA ASP A 128 -4.94 -4.61 -5.16
C ASP A 128 -5.30 -5.66 -6.21
N ASN A 129 -4.32 -6.19 -6.92
CA ASN A 129 -4.56 -7.22 -7.94
C ASN A 129 -4.65 -8.61 -7.28
N ALA A 130 -5.87 -9.08 -7.06
CA ALA A 130 -6.14 -10.36 -6.40
C ALA A 130 -5.49 -11.55 -7.15
N ALA A 131 -5.31 -11.46 -8.45
CA ALA A 131 -4.71 -12.52 -9.26
C ALA A 131 -3.25 -12.81 -8.84
N ASN A 132 -2.55 -11.85 -8.25
CA ASN A 132 -1.18 -12.03 -7.77
C ASN A 132 -1.10 -12.94 -6.53
N PHE A 133 -2.24 -13.23 -5.90
CA PHE A 133 -2.29 -13.94 -4.61
C PHE A 133 -3.09 -15.24 -4.66
N ILE A 134 -3.19 -15.81 -5.85
CA ILE A 134 -3.89 -17.09 -6.06
C ILE A 134 -2.90 -18.25 -6.09
#